data_30e25a4d6385084ddf20a4ef1b38e99d
#
_entry.id   30e25a4d6385084ddf20a4ef1b38e99d
#
_cell.length_a   1.000
_cell.length_b   1.000
_cell.length_c   1.000
_cell.angle_alpha   90.00
_cell.angle_beta   90.00
_cell.angle_gamma   90.00
#
_symmetry.space_group_name_H-M   'P 1'
#
loop_
_entity.id
_entity.type
_entity.pdbx_description
1 polymer ?
#
loop_
_entity_poly.entity_id
_entity_poly.type
_entity_poly.pdbx_seq_one_letter_code
_entity_poly.pdbx_strand_id
1 'polypeptide(L)'
;MKNSGGNVNTFIGFNAGFENRVGESNTFIGFDAGSENRSGSRNIYLGTSAGTGIVHGTKNVFLGYQTGYNASRSGSANVFLGYQAGYDELGSNKLYIQNDSTAIPLIYGDFATNQVGIDTKSIPTGYHFAVAGKIAVEEVLIGLESSWPDYVFNVDYDLPTIREVETFIAQNGHLKDIPTAEEVQEHGILQGEMDAKLLKKIEELTLYVIELNERIQTLEEAVNSETTE
;
A
#
# COMPACT_ATOMS: atom_id res chain seq x y z
N MET A 1 22.53 -37.36 -11.16
CA MET A 1 21.14 -37.17 -10.70
C MET A 1 20.76 -38.26 -9.75
N LYS A 2 20.25 -37.92 -8.57
CA LYS A 2 19.75 -38.89 -7.57
C LYS A 2 18.21 -38.99 -7.60
N ASN A 3 17.59 -38.65 -8.73
CA ASN A 3 16.13 -38.73 -8.85
C ASN A 3 15.67 -40.20 -8.76
N SER A 4 15.16 -40.59 -7.62
CA SER A 4 14.78 -41.99 -7.34
C SER A 4 13.25 -42.20 -7.30
N GLY A 5 12.44 -41.15 -7.40
CA GLY A 5 10.98 -41.27 -7.30
C GLY A 5 10.17 -40.09 -7.79
N GLY A 6 10.80 -38.98 -8.12
CA GLY A 6 10.07 -37.78 -8.59
C GLY A 6 9.71 -37.83 -10.06
N ASN A 7 8.46 -37.52 -10.40
CA ASN A 7 7.92 -37.56 -11.75
C ASN A 7 7.69 -36.15 -12.33
N VAL A 8 7.59 -36.07 -13.67
CA VAL A 8 7.21 -34.85 -14.39
C VAL A 8 8.17 -33.68 -14.11
N ASN A 9 9.48 -33.95 -14.02
CA ASN A 9 10.49 -32.90 -13.81
C ASN A 9 11.22 -32.59 -15.12
N THR A 10 11.54 -31.30 -15.35
CA THR A 10 12.40 -30.82 -16.42
C THR A 10 13.66 -30.21 -15.82
N PHE A 11 14.84 -30.84 -16.01
CA PHE A 11 16.12 -30.37 -15.52
C PHE A 11 17.08 -30.16 -16.69
N ILE A 12 17.51 -28.91 -16.93
CA ILE A 12 18.43 -28.53 -18.01
C ILE A 12 19.59 -27.71 -17.43
N GLY A 13 20.77 -28.24 -17.49
CA GLY A 13 22.00 -27.65 -16.97
C GLY A 13 22.81 -28.57 -16.09
N PHE A 14 24.09 -28.23 -15.87
CA PHE A 14 24.95 -28.98 -14.97
C PHE A 14 24.40 -28.88 -13.54
N ASN A 15 24.26 -30.02 -12.85
CA ASN A 15 23.70 -30.17 -11.51
C ASN A 15 22.26 -29.64 -11.33
N ALA A 16 21.52 -29.27 -12.38
CA ALA A 16 20.13 -28.89 -12.24
C ALA A 16 19.33 -30.01 -11.57
N GLY A 17 18.70 -29.73 -10.41
CA GLY A 17 17.96 -30.72 -9.63
C GLY A 17 18.79 -31.90 -9.12
N PHE A 18 20.09 -31.72 -8.88
CA PHE A 18 21.02 -32.82 -8.59
C PHE A 18 20.58 -33.69 -7.41
N GLU A 19 20.17 -33.09 -6.28
CA GLU A 19 19.72 -33.84 -5.08
C GLU A 19 18.22 -34.18 -5.12
N ASN A 20 17.48 -33.91 -6.22
CA ASN A 20 16.06 -34.24 -6.26
C ASN A 20 15.83 -35.75 -6.09
N ARG A 21 15.06 -36.11 -5.08
CA ARG A 21 14.76 -37.52 -4.76
C ARG A 21 13.32 -37.87 -5.07
N VAL A 22 12.39 -37.10 -4.53
CA VAL A 22 10.94 -37.34 -4.61
C VAL A 22 10.15 -36.13 -5.06
N GLY A 23 10.82 -34.97 -5.34
CA GLY A 23 10.16 -33.75 -5.81
C GLY A 23 9.59 -33.96 -7.22
N GLU A 24 8.37 -33.47 -7.43
CA GLU A 24 7.62 -33.64 -8.66
C GLU A 24 7.22 -32.30 -9.31
N SER A 25 7.02 -32.35 -10.63
CA SER A 25 6.53 -31.18 -11.40
C SER A 25 7.43 -29.93 -11.26
N ASN A 26 8.75 -30.15 -11.21
CA ASN A 26 9.71 -29.04 -11.14
C ASN A 26 10.31 -28.76 -12.52
N THR A 27 10.57 -27.49 -12.80
CA THR A 27 11.32 -27.02 -13.96
C THR A 27 12.55 -26.26 -13.49
N PHE A 28 13.75 -26.86 -13.60
CA PHE A 28 15.02 -26.24 -13.21
C PHE A 28 15.91 -26.09 -14.44
N ILE A 29 16.24 -24.88 -14.80
CA ILE A 29 17.05 -24.56 -15.98
C ILE A 29 18.19 -23.62 -15.59
N GLY A 30 19.42 -24.08 -15.70
CA GLY A 30 20.63 -23.35 -15.36
C GLY A 30 21.63 -24.21 -14.59
N PHE A 31 22.87 -23.73 -14.51
CA PHE A 31 23.92 -24.35 -13.69
C PHE A 31 23.49 -24.30 -12.22
N ASP A 32 23.53 -25.42 -11.52
CA ASP A 32 23.10 -25.59 -10.11
C ASP A 32 21.68 -25.12 -9.78
N ALA A 33 20.79 -24.95 -10.77
CA ALA A 33 19.41 -24.58 -10.51
C ALA A 33 18.70 -25.66 -9.67
N GLY A 34 18.18 -25.29 -8.48
CA GLY A 34 17.52 -26.23 -7.57
C GLY A 34 18.38 -27.42 -7.16
N SER A 35 19.72 -27.31 -7.14
CA SER A 35 20.65 -28.43 -6.94
C SER A 35 20.47 -29.14 -5.60
N GLU A 36 20.04 -28.48 -4.55
CA GLU A 36 19.75 -29.02 -3.23
C GLU A 36 18.28 -29.45 -3.03
N ASN A 37 17.42 -29.29 -4.02
CA ASN A 37 16.03 -29.72 -3.89
C ASN A 37 15.94 -31.23 -3.65
N ARG A 38 15.33 -31.66 -2.54
CA ARG A 38 15.17 -33.10 -2.22
C ARG A 38 13.73 -33.58 -2.39
N SER A 39 12.76 -32.78 -1.97
CA SER A 39 11.35 -33.15 -2.00
C SER A 39 10.42 -32.01 -2.41
N GLY A 40 10.97 -30.82 -2.67
CA GLY A 40 10.18 -29.67 -3.14
C GLY A 40 9.53 -29.97 -4.49
N SER A 41 8.29 -29.55 -4.67
CA SER A 41 7.49 -29.84 -5.86
C SER A 41 6.83 -28.58 -6.44
N ARG A 42 6.54 -28.61 -7.75
CA ARG A 42 5.87 -27.50 -8.45
C ARG A 42 6.68 -26.20 -8.40
N ASN A 43 8.02 -26.30 -8.49
CA ASN A 43 8.89 -25.14 -8.52
C ASN A 43 9.39 -24.88 -9.94
N ILE A 44 9.55 -23.60 -10.28
CA ILE A 44 10.19 -23.13 -11.51
C ILE A 44 11.41 -22.31 -11.13
N TYR A 45 12.61 -22.83 -11.41
CA TYR A 45 13.88 -22.14 -11.17
C TYR A 45 14.62 -21.96 -12.50
N LEU A 46 14.73 -20.74 -12.96
CA LEU A 46 15.40 -20.37 -14.21
C LEU A 46 16.56 -19.42 -13.93
N GLY A 47 17.77 -19.90 -14.09
CA GLY A 47 18.99 -19.13 -13.89
C GLY A 47 20.06 -19.91 -13.16
N THR A 48 21.32 -19.48 -13.31
CA THR A 48 22.44 -20.07 -12.58
C THR A 48 22.21 -19.94 -11.08
N SER A 49 22.27 -21.03 -10.36
CA SER A 49 22.07 -21.15 -8.90
C SER A 49 20.72 -20.61 -8.40
N ALA A 50 19.70 -20.54 -9.24
CA ALA A 50 18.36 -20.18 -8.81
C ALA A 50 17.79 -21.27 -7.88
N GLY A 51 17.31 -20.88 -6.69
CA GLY A 51 16.69 -21.76 -5.72
C GLY A 51 17.62 -22.85 -5.15
N THR A 52 18.94 -22.65 -5.18
CA THR A 52 19.91 -23.64 -4.69
C THR A 52 19.65 -24.07 -3.25
N GLY A 53 19.39 -23.13 -2.33
CA GLY A 53 19.15 -23.41 -0.91
C GLY A 53 17.78 -24.02 -0.58
N ILE A 54 16.85 -24.09 -1.53
CA ILE A 54 15.50 -24.61 -1.29
C ILE A 54 15.53 -26.16 -1.35
N VAL A 55 15.28 -26.81 -0.22
CA VAL A 55 15.35 -28.27 -0.09
C VAL A 55 13.99 -28.95 -0.12
N HIS A 56 12.98 -28.33 0.51
CA HIS A 56 11.64 -28.89 0.67
C HIS A 56 10.53 -27.95 0.19
N GLY A 57 10.89 -26.72 -0.20
CA GLY A 57 9.94 -25.68 -0.61
C GLY A 57 9.13 -26.05 -1.85
N THR A 58 7.89 -25.61 -1.91
CA THR A 58 6.96 -25.93 -3.01
C THR A 58 6.34 -24.67 -3.61
N LYS A 59 5.93 -24.76 -4.89
CA LYS A 59 5.19 -23.69 -5.59
C LYS A 59 5.98 -22.37 -5.68
N ASN A 60 7.30 -22.43 -5.79
CA ASN A 60 8.13 -21.25 -5.96
C ASN A 60 8.40 -20.97 -7.45
N VAL A 61 8.47 -19.70 -7.82
CA VAL A 61 8.86 -19.22 -9.15
C VAL A 61 10.05 -18.28 -8.99
N PHE A 62 11.25 -18.73 -9.36
CA PHE A 62 12.50 -17.96 -9.27
C PHE A 62 13.11 -17.79 -10.66
N LEU A 63 13.21 -16.54 -11.11
CA LEU A 63 13.75 -16.18 -12.41
C LEU A 63 14.92 -15.21 -12.27
N GLY A 64 16.13 -15.65 -12.50
CA GLY A 64 17.33 -14.83 -12.45
C GLY A 64 18.54 -15.55 -11.84
N TYR A 65 19.70 -14.96 -11.96
CA TYR A 65 20.94 -15.42 -11.36
C TYR A 65 20.85 -15.37 -9.83
N GLN A 66 21.14 -16.49 -9.15
CA GLN A 66 21.11 -16.63 -7.69
C GLN A 66 19.82 -16.14 -7.01
N THR A 67 18.71 -16.19 -7.71
CA THR A 67 17.39 -15.83 -7.15
C THR A 67 17.03 -16.84 -6.05
N GLY A 68 16.75 -16.35 -4.84
CA GLY A 68 16.45 -17.23 -3.71
C GLY A 68 17.59 -18.16 -3.30
N TYR A 69 18.84 -17.76 -3.48
CA TYR A 69 20.02 -18.63 -3.28
C TYR A 69 20.14 -19.15 -1.84
N ASN A 70 20.05 -18.28 -0.84
CA ASN A 70 20.06 -18.61 0.58
C ASN A 70 18.65 -18.57 1.19
N ALA A 71 17.61 -18.57 0.37
CA ALA A 71 16.24 -18.56 0.87
C ALA A 71 15.96 -19.76 1.80
N SER A 72 14.91 -19.65 2.62
CA SER A 72 14.54 -20.70 3.56
C SER A 72 14.44 -22.07 2.90
N ARG A 73 15.08 -23.07 3.50
CA ARG A 73 15.08 -24.47 3.01
C ARG A 73 13.68 -25.04 2.73
N SER A 74 12.65 -24.49 3.37
CA SER A 74 11.25 -24.87 3.22
C SER A 74 10.36 -23.74 2.73
N GLY A 75 10.93 -22.62 2.31
CA GLY A 75 10.20 -21.46 1.77
C GLY A 75 9.32 -21.86 0.59
N SER A 76 8.05 -21.54 0.64
CA SER A 76 7.06 -22.00 -0.34
C SER A 76 6.18 -20.87 -0.84
N ALA A 77 5.63 -21.03 -2.05
CA ALA A 77 4.75 -20.06 -2.69
C ALA A 77 5.37 -18.66 -2.83
N ASN A 78 6.68 -18.60 -3.10
CA ASN A 78 7.41 -17.36 -3.33
C ASN A 78 7.56 -17.11 -4.83
N VAL A 79 7.52 -15.85 -5.22
CA VAL A 79 7.77 -15.37 -6.59
C VAL A 79 8.90 -14.36 -6.55
N PHE A 80 10.10 -14.73 -7.03
CA PHE A 80 11.27 -13.88 -7.05
C PHE A 80 11.74 -13.66 -8.50
N LEU A 81 11.83 -12.41 -8.91
CA LEU A 81 12.19 -12.02 -10.26
C LEU A 81 13.37 -11.04 -10.25
N GLY A 82 14.46 -11.40 -10.90
CA GLY A 82 15.64 -10.58 -11.14
C GLY A 82 16.92 -11.13 -10.51
N TYR A 83 18.04 -10.44 -10.74
CA TYR A 83 19.36 -10.80 -10.23
C TYR A 83 19.35 -10.78 -8.69
N GLN A 84 19.65 -11.92 -8.06
CA GLN A 84 19.66 -12.10 -6.60
C GLN A 84 18.38 -11.67 -5.86
N ALA A 85 17.23 -11.58 -6.54
CA ALA A 85 15.98 -11.26 -5.89
C ALA A 85 15.63 -12.30 -4.81
N GLY A 86 15.27 -11.86 -3.60
CA GLY A 86 14.95 -12.74 -2.48
C GLY A 86 16.11 -13.61 -2.01
N TYR A 87 17.37 -13.18 -2.21
CA TYR A 87 18.59 -13.96 -1.94
C TYR A 87 18.61 -14.61 -0.56
N ASP A 88 18.26 -13.87 0.50
CA ASP A 88 18.21 -14.30 1.90
C ASP A 88 16.78 -14.31 2.48
N GLU A 89 15.74 -14.42 1.65
CA GLU A 89 14.36 -14.44 2.15
C GLU A 89 14.04 -15.75 2.89
N LEU A 90 13.62 -15.63 4.15
CA LEU A 90 13.34 -16.77 5.01
C LEU A 90 11.85 -17.15 5.09
N GLY A 91 10.97 -16.37 4.49
CA GLY A 91 9.52 -16.54 4.55
C GLY A 91 8.94 -17.40 3.43
N SER A 92 7.63 -17.50 3.46
CA SER A 92 6.78 -18.06 2.41
C SER A 92 5.76 -17.01 1.96
N ASN A 93 5.14 -17.23 0.81
CA ASN A 93 4.12 -16.35 0.25
C ASN A 93 4.64 -14.93 -0.04
N LYS A 94 5.88 -14.80 -0.53
CA LYS A 94 6.50 -13.51 -0.80
C LYS A 94 6.69 -13.27 -2.30
N LEU A 95 6.51 -12.01 -2.70
CA LEU A 95 6.87 -11.49 -4.01
C LEU A 95 8.06 -10.54 -3.87
N TYR A 96 9.11 -10.76 -4.67
CA TYR A 96 10.24 -9.86 -4.84
C TYR A 96 10.47 -9.60 -6.34
N ILE A 97 10.43 -8.35 -6.75
CA ILE A 97 10.96 -7.93 -8.06
C ILE A 97 12.10 -6.96 -7.76
N GLN A 98 13.34 -7.42 -8.06
CA GLN A 98 14.54 -6.71 -7.69
C GLN A 98 15.72 -7.21 -8.54
N ASN A 99 16.74 -6.36 -8.74
CA ASN A 99 17.94 -6.70 -9.50
C ASN A 99 19.25 -6.69 -8.67
N ASP A 100 19.12 -6.90 -7.37
CA ASP A 100 20.23 -7.08 -6.42
C ASP A 100 19.78 -7.91 -5.21
N SER A 101 20.66 -8.07 -4.19
CA SER A 101 20.38 -8.83 -2.97
C SER A 101 19.86 -7.98 -1.80
N THR A 102 19.39 -6.76 -2.04
CA THR A 102 18.87 -5.89 -0.97
C THR A 102 17.67 -6.52 -0.25
N ALA A 103 17.60 -6.27 1.05
CA ALA A 103 16.50 -6.80 1.88
C ALA A 103 15.16 -6.12 1.59
N ILE A 104 15.17 -4.89 1.04
CA ILE A 104 13.97 -4.14 0.63
C ILE A 104 13.95 -4.11 -0.89
N PRO A 105 13.09 -4.89 -1.55
CA PRO A 105 13.03 -4.93 -3.00
C PRO A 105 12.28 -3.72 -3.57
N LEU A 106 12.53 -3.43 -4.86
CA LEU A 106 11.79 -2.41 -5.61
C LEU A 106 10.28 -2.65 -5.53
N ILE A 107 9.84 -3.91 -5.71
CA ILE A 107 8.46 -4.33 -5.47
C ILE A 107 8.48 -5.51 -4.50
N TYR A 108 7.84 -5.33 -3.38
CA TYR A 108 7.56 -6.36 -2.38
C TYR A 108 6.09 -6.77 -2.42
N GLY A 109 5.81 -8.02 -2.17
CA GLY A 109 4.45 -8.50 -1.94
C GLY A 109 4.40 -9.56 -0.84
N ASP A 110 3.29 -9.60 -0.14
CA ASP A 110 2.93 -10.65 0.80
C ASP A 110 1.57 -11.25 0.39
N PHE A 111 1.61 -12.44 -0.21
CA PHE A 111 0.39 -13.13 -0.65
C PHE A 111 -0.48 -13.62 0.52
N ALA A 112 0.09 -13.75 1.72
CA ALA A 112 -0.68 -14.18 2.89
C ALA A 112 -1.56 -13.06 3.45
N THR A 113 -1.13 -11.81 3.31
CA THR A 113 -1.84 -10.61 3.79
C THR A 113 -2.45 -9.77 2.67
N ASN A 114 -2.25 -10.16 1.40
CA ASN A 114 -2.66 -9.43 0.19
C ASN A 114 -2.10 -8.00 0.16
N GLN A 115 -0.82 -7.84 0.47
CA GLN A 115 -0.16 -6.55 0.56
C GLN A 115 0.91 -6.39 -0.52
N VAL A 116 1.06 -5.17 -1.04
CA VAL A 116 2.12 -4.77 -1.98
C VAL A 116 2.80 -3.51 -1.48
N GLY A 117 4.13 -3.51 -1.49
CA GLY A 117 4.97 -2.36 -1.16
C GLY A 117 5.89 -1.98 -2.32
N ILE A 118 6.03 -0.70 -2.58
CA ILE A 118 7.06 -0.13 -3.46
C ILE A 118 8.14 0.47 -2.58
N ASP A 119 9.36 -0.03 -2.72
CA ASP A 119 10.54 0.36 -1.92
C ASP A 119 10.30 0.27 -0.39
N THR A 120 9.42 -0.65 0.04
CA THR A 120 9.11 -0.91 1.45
C THR A 120 8.55 -2.30 1.67
N LYS A 121 8.85 -2.87 2.84
CA LYS A 121 8.19 -4.07 3.39
C LYS A 121 7.27 -3.71 4.56
N SER A 122 7.29 -2.45 5.00
CA SER A 122 6.48 -1.97 6.11
C SER A 122 5.16 -1.41 5.58
N ILE A 123 4.12 -2.22 5.63
CA ILE A 123 2.77 -1.84 5.20
C ILE A 123 1.89 -1.81 6.44
N PRO A 124 1.29 -0.67 6.79
CA PRO A 124 0.47 -0.56 7.98
C PRO A 124 -0.72 -1.53 7.97
N THR A 125 -1.16 -1.94 9.14
CA THR A 125 -2.33 -2.83 9.28
C THR A 125 -3.58 -2.15 8.69
N GLY A 126 -4.33 -2.88 7.89
CA GLY A 126 -5.52 -2.37 7.20
C GLY A 126 -5.24 -1.77 5.82
N TYR A 127 -3.96 -1.62 5.43
CA TYR A 127 -3.60 -1.14 4.10
C TYR A 127 -3.11 -2.29 3.22
N HIS A 128 -3.47 -2.27 1.95
CA HIS A 128 -3.02 -3.25 0.95
C HIS A 128 -1.86 -2.76 0.08
N PHE A 129 -1.64 -1.44 0.02
CA PHE A 129 -0.60 -0.84 -0.80
C PHE A 129 0.13 0.26 -0.04
N ALA A 130 1.46 0.23 -0.09
CA ALA A 130 2.32 1.26 0.51
C ALA A 130 3.48 1.63 -0.44
N VAL A 131 3.88 2.89 -0.43
CA VAL A 131 5.01 3.41 -1.18
C VAL A 131 5.92 4.19 -0.24
N ALA A 132 7.20 3.82 -0.15
CA ALA A 132 8.20 4.61 0.55
C ALA A 132 8.69 5.75 -0.34
N GLY A 133 7.90 6.82 -0.45
CA GLY A 133 8.20 7.94 -1.32
C GLY A 133 6.97 8.74 -1.74
N LYS A 134 7.09 9.47 -2.83
CA LYS A 134 6.01 10.26 -3.41
C LYS A 134 5.38 9.54 -4.58
N ILE A 135 4.07 9.69 -4.75
CA ILE A 135 3.31 9.15 -5.87
C ILE A 135 2.93 10.29 -6.80
N ALA A 136 3.23 10.14 -8.10
CA ALA A 136 2.76 11.04 -9.16
C ALA A 136 1.66 10.32 -9.94
N VAL A 137 0.50 10.93 -10.01
CA VAL A 137 -0.68 10.40 -10.72
C VAL A 137 -1.39 11.54 -11.46
N GLU A 138 -2.10 11.23 -12.53
CA GLU A 138 -2.95 12.23 -13.20
C GLU A 138 -4.26 12.45 -12.42
N GLU A 139 -4.84 11.38 -11.89
CA GLU A 139 -6.11 11.44 -11.15
C GLU A 139 -6.22 10.27 -10.16
N VAL A 140 -6.92 10.50 -9.04
CA VAL A 140 -7.26 9.46 -8.05
C VAL A 140 -8.75 9.50 -7.76
N LEU A 141 -9.44 8.39 -7.95
CA LEU A 141 -10.82 8.21 -7.48
C LEU A 141 -10.80 7.70 -6.04
N ILE A 142 -11.32 8.51 -5.12
CA ILE A 142 -11.47 8.16 -3.70
C ILE A 142 -12.95 7.88 -3.42
N GLY A 143 -13.28 6.63 -3.11
CA GLY A 143 -14.59 6.26 -2.60
C GLY A 143 -14.66 6.48 -1.09
N LEU A 144 -15.64 7.21 -0.62
CA LEU A 144 -15.89 7.41 0.81
C LEU A 144 -16.97 6.43 1.29
N GLU A 145 -16.73 5.79 2.43
CA GLU A 145 -17.74 4.99 3.12
C GLU A 145 -18.68 5.85 3.99
N SER A 146 -18.26 7.10 4.30
CA SER A 146 -19.00 8.04 5.13
C SER A 146 -19.85 9.03 4.31
N SER A 147 -20.81 9.67 4.96
CA SER A 147 -21.69 10.64 4.35
C SER A 147 -20.94 11.87 3.86
N TRP A 148 -21.21 12.29 2.64
CA TRP A 148 -20.76 13.58 2.09
C TRP A 148 -21.49 14.74 2.82
N PRO A 149 -20.90 15.92 3.01
CA PRO A 149 -21.38 16.94 3.96
C PRO A 149 -22.60 17.76 3.51
N ASP A 150 -23.28 17.45 2.41
CA ASP A 150 -24.50 18.15 1.92
C ASP A 150 -25.58 18.38 3.01
N TYR A 151 -25.46 17.70 4.14
CA TYR A 151 -26.35 17.87 5.31
C TYR A 151 -26.23 19.27 5.98
N VAL A 152 -25.17 20.04 5.69
CA VAL A 152 -24.97 21.42 6.19
C VAL A 152 -26.10 22.34 5.71
N PHE A 153 -26.68 22.06 4.56
CA PHE A 153 -27.80 22.86 4.01
C PHE A 153 -29.18 22.38 4.49
N ASN A 154 -29.24 21.37 5.36
CA ASN A 154 -30.53 20.95 5.95
C ASN A 154 -31.06 22.00 6.90
N VAL A 155 -32.39 22.12 6.95
CA VAL A 155 -33.10 23.11 7.79
C VAL A 155 -32.83 22.94 9.30
N ASP A 156 -32.52 21.73 9.70
CA ASP A 156 -32.22 21.33 11.09
C ASP A 156 -30.72 21.31 11.40
N TYR A 157 -29.87 21.78 10.48
CA TYR A 157 -28.43 21.87 10.73
C TYR A 157 -28.14 22.96 11.77
N ASP A 158 -27.46 22.60 12.85
CA ASP A 158 -27.05 23.48 13.93
C ASP A 158 -25.73 24.19 13.52
N LEU A 159 -25.86 25.29 12.74
CA LEU A 159 -24.73 26.10 12.32
C LEU A 159 -24.15 26.85 13.52
N PRO A 160 -22.90 26.63 13.93
CA PRO A 160 -22.27 27.35 15.02
C PRO A 160 -22.28 28.87 14.75
N THR A 161 -22.51 29.66 15.77
CA THR A 161 -22.40 31.14 15.62
C THR A 161 -20.93 31.55 15.35
N ILE A 162 -20.72 32.65 14.62
CA ILE A 162 -19.37 33.17 14.36
C ILE A 162 -18.60 33.40 15.68
N ARG A 163 -19.28 33.81 16.75
CA ARG A 163 -18.66 34.01 18.07
C ARG A 163 -18.17 32.69 18.70
N GLU A 164 -18.90 31.59 18.52
CA GLU A 164 -18.48 30.27 18.97
C GLU A 164 -17.25 29.78 18.17
N VAL A 165 -17.24 30.03 16.84
CA VAL A 165 -16.09 29.73 15.99
C VAL A 165 -14.85 30.54 16.41
N GLU A 166 -15.01 31.86 16.64
CA GLU A 166 -13.94 32.74 17.12
C GLU A 166 -13.37 32.24 18.45
N THR A 167 -14.27 31.90 19.39
CA THR A 167 -13.88 31.40 20.72
C THR A 167 -13.12 30.07 20.61
N PHE A 168 -13.59 29.17 19.76
CA PHE A 168 -12.91 27.88 19.54
C PHE A 168 -11.52 28.08 18.96
N ILE A 169 -11.37 28.93 17.95
CA ILE A 169 -10.07 29.25 17.32
C ILE A 169 -9.12 29.86 18.35
N ALA A 170 -9.59 30.81 19.16
CA ALA A 170 -8.77 31.46 20.18
C ALA A 170 -8.26 30.48 21.24
N GLN A 171 -9.03 29.43 21.56
CA GLN A 171 -8.67 28.43 22.56
C GLN A 171 -7.79 27.31 22.01
N ASN A 172 -8.04 26.88 20.76
CA ASN A 172 -7.47 25.66 20.19
C ASN A 172 -6.45 25.90 19.08
N GLY A 173 -6.44 27.10 18.44
CA GLY A 173 -5.51 27.45 17.38
C GLY A 173 -5.82 26.82 16.01
N HIS A 174 -6.94 26.11 15.88
CA HIS A 174 -7.39 25.49 14.62
C HIS A 174 -8.92 25.50 14.50
N LEU A 175 -9.45 25.16 13.33
CA LEU A 175 -10.89 24.99 13.12
C LEU A 175 -11.40 23.70 13.76
N LYS A 176 -12.62 23.72 14.29
CA LYS A 176 -13.29 22.54 14.81
C LYS A 176 -13.38 21.45 13.70
N ASP A 177 -13.15 20.21 14.06
CA ASP A 177 -13.15 19.01 13.19
C ASP A 177 -11.95 18.90 12.22
N ILE A 178 -11.09 19.93 12.16
CA ILE A 178 -9.84 19.89 11.37
C ILE A 178 -8.69 19.47 12.30
N PRO A 179 -7.87 18.48 11.92
CA PRO A 179 -6.76 18.03 12.74
C PRO A 179 -5.69 19.10 12.93
N THR A 180 -4.98 19.06 14.06
CA THR A 180 -3.85 19.93 14.33
C THR A 180 -2.63 19.56 13.48
N ALA A 181 -1.65 20.48 13.41
CA ALA A 181 -0.39 20.20 12.70
C ALA A 181 0.37 19.01 13.32
N GLU A 182 0.33 18.87 14.66
CA GLU A 182 0.95 17.75 15.36
C GLU A 182 0.28 16.43 15.02
N GLU A 183 -1.05 16.36 15.02
CA GLU A 183 -1.81 15.16 14.63
C GLU A 183 -1.53 14.75 13.20
N VAL A 184 -1.47 15.71 12.27
CA VAL A 184 -1.12 15.45 10.86
C VAL A 184 0.31 14.94 10.72
N GLN A 185 1.25 15.48 11.49
CA GLN A 185 2.63 15.05 11.45
C GLN A 185 2.79 13.61 11.99
N GLU A 186 2.05 13.23 13.02
CA GLU A 186 2.13 11.92 13.67
C GLU A 186 1.37 10.83 12.90
N HIS A 187 0.19 11.15 12.41
CA HIS A 187 -0.74 10.14 11.87
C HIS A 187 -1.02 10.30 10.36
N GLY A 188 -0.60 11.42 9.76
CA GLY A 188 -1.02 11.76 8.39
C GLY A 188 -2.49 12.14 8.31
N ILE A 189 -3.03 12.17 7.10
CA ILE A 189 -4.46 12.40 6.83
C ILE A 189 -4.99 11.34 5.87
N LEU A 190 -6.24 10.95 6.04
CA LEU A 190 -7.00 10.23 5.01
C LEU A 190 -7.58 11.28 4.06
N GLN A 191 -7.13 11.28 2.81
CA GLN A 191 -7.45 12.34 1.83
C GLN A 191 -8.97 12.56 1.69
N GLY A 192 -9.75 11.49 1.51
CA GLY A 192 -11.19 11.60 1.33
C GLY A 192 -11.92 12.16 2.56
N GLU A 193 -11.51 11.79 3.77
CA GLU A 193 -12.09 12.36 5.00
C GLU A 193 -11.73 13.84 5.14
N MET A 194 -10.51 14.21 4.78
CA MET A 194 -10.07 15.60 4.82
C MET A 194 -10.83 16.46 3.82
N ASP A 195 -11.05 15.98 2.61
CA ASP A 195 -11.84 16.67 1.57
C ASP A 195 -13.28 16.88 2.03
N ALA A 196 -13.92 15.89 2.65
CA ALA A 196 -15.25 16.03 3.23
C ALA A 196 -15.30 17.07 4.36
N LYS A 197 -14.30 17.09 5.26
CA LYS A 197 -14.20 18.12 6.32
C LYS A 197 -13.99 19.50 5.74
N LEU A 198 -13.17 19.65 4.73
CA LEU A 198 -12.93 20.93 4.06
C LEU A 198 -14.19 21.42 3.34
N LEU A 199 -14.91 20.54 2.63
CA LEU A 199 -16.18 20.90 2.00
C LEU A 199 -17.20 21.35 3.04
N LYS A 200 -17.35 20.63 4.16
CA LYS A 200 -18.19 21.05 5.27
C LYS A 200 -17.88 22.49 5.72
N LYS A 201 -16.60 22.84 5.86
CA LYS A 201 -16.20 24.19 6.26
C LYS A 201 -16.50 25.23 5.17
N ILE A 202 -16.40 24.87 3.92
CA ILE A 202 -16.79 25.73 2.79
C ILE A 202 -18.31 25.99 2.81
N GLU A 203 -19.11 24.96 3.06
CA GLU A 203 -20.57 25.07 3.14
C GLU A 203 -21.01 25.92 4.35
N GLU A 204 -20.42 25.71 5.54
CA GLU A 204 -20.64 26.56 6.73
C GLU A 204 -20.27 28.04 6.44
N LEU A 205 -19.10 28.28 5.81
CA LEU A 205 -18.69 29.62 5.40
C LEU A 205 -19.66 30.27 4.40
N THR A 206 -20.21 29.49 3.48
CA THR A 206 -21.20 29.96 2.50
C THR A 206 -22.46 30.45 3.21
N LEU A 207 -22.96 29.71 4.22
CA LEU A 207 -24.10 30.13 5.03
C LEU A 207 -23.83 31.46 5.78
N TYR A 208 -22.63 31.61 6.39
CA TYR A 208 -22.26 32.87 7.02
C TYR A 208 -22.21 34.07 6.03
N VAL A 209 -21.71 33.82 4.83
CA VAL A 209 -21.67 34.90 3.79
C VAL A 209 -23.08 35.29 3.38
N ILE A 210 -24.01 34.35 3.24
CA ILE A 210 -25.41 34.63 2.92
C ILE A 210 -26.04 35.47 4.05
N GLU A 211 -25.89 35.05 5.31
CA GLU A 211 -26.41 35.78 6.47
C GLU A 211 -25.85 37.21 6.58
N LEU A 212 -24.54 37.36 6.37
CA LEU A 212 -23.89 38.65 6.37
C LEU A 212 -24.39 39.55 5.24
N ASN A 213 -24.62 39.03 4.05
CA ASN A 213 -25.17 39.78 2.92
C ASN A 213 -26.60 40.28 3.19
N GLU A 214 -27.45 39.43 3.76
CA GLU A 214 -28.83 39.82 4.17
C GLU A 214 -28.80 40.95 5.21
N ARG A 215 -27.89 40.83 6.17
CA ARG A 215 -27.73 41.87 7.20
C ARG A 215 -27.22 43.19 6.62
N ILE A 216 -26.30 43.15 5.65
CA ILE A 216 -25.82 44.35 4.94
C ILE A 216 -26.98 44.99 4.19
N GLN A 217 -27.77 44.25 3.43
CA GLN A 217 -28.95 44.79 2.72
C GLN A 217 -29.95 45.48 3.66
N THR A 218 -30.25 44.85 4.79
CA THR A 218 -31.14 45.42 5.81
C THR A 218 -30.59 46.74 6.37
N LEU A 219 -29.28 46.83 6.61
CA LEU A 219 -28.63 48.04 7.10
C LEU A 219 -28.63 49.17 6.04
N GLU A 220 -28.38 48.82 4.78
CA GLU A 220 -28.43 49.78 3.65
C GLU A 220 -29.83 50.35 3.45
N GLU A 221 -30.88 49.52 3.57
CA GLU A 221 -32.27 49.98 3.51
C GLU A 221 -32.62 50.93 4.67
N ALA A 222 -32.16 50.60 5.89
CA ALA A 222 -32.36 51.46 7.05
C ALA A 222 -31.69 52.82 6.91
N VAL A 223 -30.44 52.86 6.44
CA VAL A 223 -29.69 54.13 6.21
C VAL A 223 -30.34 54.98 5.13
N ASN A 224 -30.81 54.35 4.03
CA ASN A 224 -31.46 55.08 2.95
C ASN A 224 -32.83 55.66 3.39
N SER A 225 -33.54 55.00 4.30
CA SER A 225 -34.79 55.51 4.85
C SER A 225 -34.60 56.73 5.76
N GLU A 226 -33.50 56.74 6.56
CA GLU A 226 -33.18 57.90 7.44
C GLU A 226 -32.65 59.13 6.67
N THR A 227 -32.09 58.93 5.47
CA THR A 227 -31.57 60.05 4.64
C THR A 227 -32.65 60.73 3.76
N THR A 228 -33.86 60.17 3.72
CA THR A 228 -34.98 60.67 2.90
C THR A 228 -36.03 61.48 3.72
N GLU A 229 -35.86 61.61 5.02
CA GLU A 229 -36.59 62.50 5.90
C GLU A 229 -35.83 63.88 6.12
#